data_cb8f8dfdb33dbfc681ce1377fb4309a1
#
_entry.id   cb8f8dfdb33dbfc681ce1377fb4309a1
#
_cell.length_a   1.000
_cell.length_b   1.000
_cell.length_c   1.000
_cell.angle_alpha   90.00
_cell.angle_beta   90.00
_cell.angle_gamma   90.00
#
_symmetry.space_group_name_H-M   'P 1'
#
loop_
_entity.id
_entity.type
_entity.pdbx_description
1 polymer ?
#
loop_
_entity_poly.entity_id
_entity_poly.type
_entity_poly.pdbx_seq_one_letter_code
_entity_poly.pdbx_strand_id
1 'polypeptide(L)'
;MGGRRRGVTGAQALRQWARGLVRGVALASAFAAGWPVAWASDLPPEVRSALQRARVPEAALSVVVQEAGTGRNLISHQARQSVNPASLVKLVTTYAALDLLGPAWVWTTPVGWSGPLREGVLEGDLFIRGSGDPKLVHERVWQGLRRLQQAGLREIRGDIVLDRTAFAPAEGSPADFDGDPMRAYNVQPDALLINFHALTWTVVPDAVRGVARILAEVEPLTAPSRTVPLTPGPCEDWRGALKPLVAEGTVRFTGSYPAACGEQTWPMADPDPAGHGARLLATLWKEVGGTLTGRVRDGRWPPGLRAQQEWRSEPLAEVVRDINKFSNNVMAQQLFLTLAAQRLPGQPATPEAARETLRRWVAERIGEGAAGELVLDNGSGLSRHTRVTAQW
;
A
#
# COMPACT_ATOMS: atom_id res chain seq x y z
N MET A 1 -12.51 -70.61 -37.83
CA MET A 1 -13.95 -70.86 -37.76
C MET A 1 -14.58 -69.59 -37.30
N GLY A 2 -15.04 -68.60 -38.03
CA GLY A 2 -15.83 -68.59 -39.25
C GLY A 2 -17.26 -68.22 -38.83
N GLY A 3 -17.61 -66.94 -38.71
CA GLY A 3 -18.98 -66.55 -38.45
C GLY A 3 -19.22 -65.12 -39.02
N ARG A 4 -19.83 -65.12 -40.21
CA ARG A 4 -20.10 -63.91 -41.02
C ARG A 4 -21.20 -63.04 -40.43
N ARG A 5 -20.94 -61.74 -40.42
CA ARG A 5 -21.95 -60.69 -40.22
C ARG A 5 -22.78 -60.50 -41.45
N ARG A 6 -24.12 -60.49 -41.35
CA ARG A 6 -25.05 -60.00 -42.38
C ARG A 6 -25.60 -58.66 -41.95
N GLY A 7 -25.36 -57.58 -42.70
CA GLY A 7 -25.93 -56.26 -42.53
C GLY A 7 -27.43 -56.27 -42.97
N VAL A 8 -28.20 -55.45 -42.27
CA VAL A 8 -29.57 -55.07 -42.64
C VAL A 8 -29.55 -53.57 -42.99
N THR A 9 -29.95 -53.30 -44.21
CA THR A 9 -29.97 -52.02 -44.90
C THR A 9 -31.09 -51.12 -44.34
N GLY A 10 -30.74 -49.90 -44.07
CA GLY A 10 -31.61 -48.87 -43.50
C GLY A 10 -32.53 -48.16 -44.49
N ALA A 11 -33.54 -48.83 -44.95
CA ALA A 11 -34.55 -48.25 -45.86
C ALA A 11 -36.02 -48.50 -45.45
N GLN A 12 -36.29 -49.13 -44.31
CA GLN A 12 -37.66 -49.39 -43.83
C GLN A 12 -38.08 -48.69 -42.52
N ALA A 13 -37.20 -47.86 -41.88
CA ALA A 13 -37.50 -47.14 -40.65
C ALA A 13 -38.09 -45.74 -40.87
N LEU A 14 -38.23 -45.24 -42.11
CA LEU A 14 -38.60 -43.87 -42.43
C LEU A 14 -40.07 -43.67 -42.82
N ARG A 15 -40.93 -44.67 -42.71
CA ARG A 15 -42.37 -44.57 -43.11
C ARG A 15 -43.37 -44.67 -41.97
N GLN A 16 -42.98 -44.86 -40.73
CA GLN A 16 -43.92 -44.91 -39.59
C GLN A 16 -43.93 -43.71 -38.67
N TRP A 17 -43.12 -42.68 -38.90
CA TRP A 17 -43.05 -41.44 -38.08
C TRP A 17 -43.87 -40.25 -38.59
N ALA A 18 -44.56 -40.37 -39.70
CA ALA A 18 -45.25 -39.28 -40.36
C ALA A 18 -46.78 -39.22 -40.12
N ARG A 19 -47.35 -39.98 -39.19
CA ARG A 19 -48.82 -39.92 -38.86
C ARG A 19 -49.20 -39.65 -37.42
N GLY A 20 -48.24 -39.29 -36.55
CA GLY A 20 -48.43 -38.93 -35.11
C GLY A 20 -48.35 -37.46 -34.77
N LEU A 21 -48.17 -36.53 -35.73
CA LEU A 21 -47.71 -35.16 -35.50
C LEU A 21 -48.73 -34.06 -35.83
N VAL A 22 -50.03 -34.32 -35.71
CA VAL A 22 -51.08 -33.28 -35.98
C VAL A 22 -52.11 -33.11 -34.85
N ARG A 23 -51.98 -33.74 -33.67
CA ARG A 23 -52.93 -33.51 -32.55
C ARG A 23 -52.27 -33.18 -31.22
N GLY A 24 -51.03 -32.69 -31.17
CA GLY A 24 -50.30 -32.35 -29.94
C GLY A 24 -49.81 -30.91 -29.85
N VAL A 25 -50.22 -29.96 -30.72
CA VAL A 25 -49.63 -28.60 -30.80
C VAL A 25 -50.55 -27.50 -30.22
N ALA A 26 -51.54 -27.84 -29.41
CA ALA A 26 -52.48 -26.82 -28.89
C ALA A 26 -52.48 -26.66 -27.34
N LEU A 27 -51.53 -27.22 -26.60
CA LEU A 27 -51.51 -27.10 -25.11
C LEU A 27 -50.14 -26.92 -24.46
N ALA A 28 -49.12 -26.48 -25.21
CA ALA A 28 -47.77 -26.21 -24.67
C ALA A 28 -47.34 -24.75 -24.80
N SER A 29 -48.28 -23.80 -25.03
CA SER A 29 -47.96 -22.36 -25.18
C SER A 29 -48.33 -21.49 -23.99
N ALA A 30 -48.49 -22.04 -22.79
CA ALA A 30 -48.97 -21.27 -21.62
C ALA A 30 -48.08 -21.33 -20.39
N PHE A 31 -46.79 -21.73 -20.49
CA PHE A 31 -45.89 -21.69 -19.33
C PHE A 31 -44.47 -21.21 -19.68
N ALA A 32 -44.35 -20.28 -20.61
CA ALA A 32 -43.17 -19.46 -20.75
C ALA A 32 -43.48 -18.02 -20.32
N ALA A 33 -44.28 -17.85 -19.27
CA ALA A 33 -44.19 -16.62 -18.49
C ALA A 33 -42.85 -16.68 -17.73
N GLY A 34 -41.77 -16.27 -18.41
CA GLY A 34 -40.54 -15.96 -17.76
C GLY A 34 -40.87 -14.99 -16.61
N TRP A 35 -40.73 -15.46 -15.39
CA TRP A 35 -40.72 -14.58 -14.26
C TRP A 35 -39.64 -13.53 -14.59
N PRO A 36 -39.96 -12.23 -14.60
CA PRO A 36 -38.92 -11.25 -14.67
C PRO A 36 -38.03 -11.56 -13.47
N VAL A 37 -36.79 -11.97 -13.70
CA VAL A 37 -35.76 -11.93 -12.70
C VAL A 37 -35.72 -10.44 -12.33
N ALA A 38 -36.44 -10.08 -11.27
CA ALA A 38 -36.39 -8.74 -10.73
C ALA A 38 -34.94 -8.55 -10.31
N TRP A 39 -34.20 -7.87 -11.14
CA TRP A 39 -32.90 -7.36 -10.79
C TRP A 39 -33.18 -6.49 -9.56
N ALA A 40 -32.71 -6.91 -8.39
CA ALA A 40 -32.83 -6.12 -7.19
C ALA A 40 -31.98 -4.85 -7.40
N SER A 41 -32.56 -3.87 -8.13
CA SER A 41 -31.92 -2.60 -8.44
C SER A 41 -32.06 -1.59 -7.31
N ASP A 42 -32.88 -1.92 -6.32
CA ASP A 42 -33.25 -0.99 -5.26
C ASP A 42 -32.46 -1.21 -3.98
N LEU A 43 -32.01 -0.10 -3.38
CA LEU A 43 -31.38 -0.11 -2.07
C LEU A 43 -32.38 -0.61 -1.01
N PRO A 44 -31.93 -1.42 -0.04
CA PRO A 44 -32.77 -1.77 1.12
C PRO A 44 -33.28 -0.53 1.84
N PRO A 45 -34.52 -0.56 2.40
CA PRO A 45 -35.10 0.58 3.11
C PRO A 45 -34.23 1.09 4.26
N GLU A 46 -33.50 0.21 4.93
CA GLU A 46 -32.58 0.54 6.02
C GLU A 46 -31.41 1.40 5.51
N VAL A 47 -30.86 1.08 4.33
CA VAL A 47 -29.78 1.85 3.68
C VAL A 47 -30.31 3.23 3.27
N ARG A 48 -31.49 3.31 2.65
CA ARG A 48 -32.11 4.60 2.30
C ARG A 48 -32.34 5.47 3.54
N SER A 49 -32.90 4.89 4.59
CA SER A 49 -33.11 5.58 5.86
C SER A 49 -31.81 6.08 6.48
N ALA A 50 -30.72 5.29 6.39
CA ALA A 50 -29.41 5.71 6.87
C ALA A 50 -28.83 6.87 6.06
N LEU A 51 -28.92 6.82 4.73
CA LEU A 51 -28.49 7.93 3.85
C LEU A 51 -29.27 9.22 4.16
N GLN A 52 -30.62 9.13 4.35
CA GLN A 52 -31.45 10.27 4.70
C GLN A 52 -31.04 10.89 6.04
N ARG A 53 -30.84 10.07 7.09
CA ARG A 53 -30.35 10.55 8.41
C ARG A 53 -28.97 11.22 8.30
N ALA A 54 -28.10 10.68 7.47
CA ALA A 54 -26.76 11.24 7.23
C ALA A 54 -26.78 12.44 6.27
N ARG A 55 -27.93 12.79 5.69
CA ARG A 55 -28.09 13.83 4.64
C ARG A 55 -27.21 13.57 3.42
N VAL A 56 -27.03 12.30 3.07
CA VAL A 56 -26.29 11.87 1.87
C VAL A 56 -27.31 11.54 0.78
N PRO A 57 -27.25 12.18 -0.40
CA PRO A 57 -28.11 11.85 -1.52
C PRO A 57 -27.91 10.40 -1.97
N GLU A 58 -28.94 9.68 -2.36
CA GLU A 58 -28.84 8.33 -2.93
C GLU A 58 -27.93 8.32 -4.20
N ALA A 59 -27.91 9.42 -4.95
CA ALA A 59 -27.03 9.61 -6.10
C ALA A 59 -25.53 9.64 -5.75
N ALA A 60 -25.16 9.80 -4.50
CA ALA A 60 -23.78 9.74 -4.04
C ALA A 60 -23.29 8.31 -3.69
N LEU A 61 -24.20 7.32 -3.72
CA LEU A 61 -23.89 5.93 -3.45
C LEU A 61 -23.83 5.12 -4.75
N SER A 62 -22.72 4.43 -4.96
CA SER A 62 -22.56 3.41 -6.00
C SER A 62 -22.19 2.10 -5.32
N VAL A 63 -22.99 1.04 -5.49
CA VAL A 63 -22.81 -0.23 -4.78
C VAL A 63 -23.26 -1.43 -5.59
N VAL A 64 -22.46 -2.50 -5.52
CA VAL A 64 -22.80 -3.85 -5.98
C VAL A 64 -22.60 -4.80 -4.82
N VAL A 65 -23.60 -5.65 -4.57
CA VAL A 65 -23.50 -6.79 -3.63
C VAL A 65 -23.74 -8.05 -4.42
N GLN A 66 -22.78 -8.96 -4.36
CA GLN A 66 -22.84 -10.24 -5.08
C GLN A 66 -22.79 -11.41 -4.10
N GLU A 67 -23.49 -12.47 -4.44
CA GLU A 67 -23.36 -13.76 -3.80
C GLU A 67 -22.04 -14.42 -4.23
N ALA A 68 -21.13 -14.64 -3.29
CA ALA A 68 -19.77 -15.07 -3.59
C ALA A 68 -19.67 -16.41 -4.34
N GLY A 69 -20.61 -17.33 -4.10
CA GLY A 69 -20.60 -18.66 -4.73
C GLY A 69 -21.10 -18.68 -6.17
N THR A 70 -22.02 -17.79 -6.51
CA THR A 70 -22.70 -17.79 -7.83
C THR A 70 -22.40 -16.58 -8.69
N GLY A 71 -21.83 -15.50 -8.11
CA GLY A 71 -21.65 -14.21 -8.77
C GLY A 71 -22.96 -13.45 -9.02
N ARG A 72 -24.11 -13.94 -8.49
CA ARG A 72 -25.40 -13.30 -8.68
C ARG A 72 -25.47 -11.97 -7.93
N ASN A 73 -25.85 -10.90 -8.63
CA ASN A 73 -26.07 -9.61 -8.02
C ASN A 73 -27.30 -9.65 -7.10
N LEU A 74 -27.12 -9.34 -5.83
CA LEU A 74 -28.18 -9.16 -4.83
C LEU A 74 -28.62 -7.71 -4.76
N ILE A 75 -27.69 -6.75 -4.88
CA ILE A 75 -27.94 -5.31 -4.97
C ILE A 75 -27.09 -4.76 -6.10
N SER A 76 -27.67 -3.86 -6.90
CA SER A 76 -26.96 -3.18 -7.98
C SER A 76 -27.53 -1.77 -8.09
N HIS A 77 -26.91 -0.81 -7.40
CA HIS A 77 -27.33 0.59 -7.39
C HIS A 77 -26.22 1.45 -7.99
N GLN A 78 -26.55 2.19 -9.04
CA GLN A 78 -25.60 3.01 -9.81
C GLN A 78 -24.29 2.29 -10.18
N ALA A 79 -24.37 0.98 -10.40
CA ALA A 79 -23.24 0.08 -10.55
C ALA A 79 -22.27 0.47 -11.68
N ARG A 80 -22.80 1.15 -12.73
CA ARG A 80 -22.03 1.61 -13.92
C ARG A 80 -21.60 3.07 -13.84
N GLN A 81 -21.93 3.77 -12.76
CA GLN A 81 -21.49 5.14 -12.58
C GLN A 81 -19.98 5.16 -12.26
N SER A 82 -19.22 5.93 -13.04
CA SER A 82 -17.80 6.15 -12.79
C SER A 82 -17.64 7.07 -11.57
N VAL A 83 -17.08 6.55 -10.50
CA VAL A 83 -16.89 7.22 -9.21
C VAL A 83 -15.43 7.16 -8.76
N ASN A 84 -15.06 8.00 -7.82
CA ASN A 84 -13.77 7.88 -7.16
C ASN A 84 -13.85 6.74 -6.13
N PRO A 85 -13.09 5.65 -6.29
CA PRO A 85 -13.16 4.50 -5.39
C PRO A 85 -12.45 4.76 -4.05
N ALA A 86 -11.75 5.87 -3.92
CA ALA A 86 -10.85 6.12 -2.78
C ALA A 86 -9.95 4.90 -2.53
N SER A 87 -9.82 4.47 -1.28
CA SER A 87 -8.96 3.34 -0.91
C SER A 87 -9.37 1.98 -1.45
N LEU A 88 -10.55 1.81 -2.05
CA LEU A 88 -10.93 0.55 -2.69
C LEU A 88 -10.02 0.20 -3.89
N VAL A 89 -9.40 1.20 -4.53
CA VAL A 89 -8.43 0.95 -5.60
C VAL A 89 -7.22 0.13 -5.14
N LYS A 90 -6.91 0.10 -3.85
CA LYS A 90 -5.85 -0.76 -3.29
C LYS A 90 -6.10 -2.24 -3.59
N LEU A 91 -7.36 -2.67 -3.73
CA LEU A 91 -7.68 -4.04 -4.12
C LEU A 91 -7.12 -4.37 -5.51
N VAL A 92 -7.16 -3.44 -6.44
CA VAL A 92 -6.57 -3.61 -7.79
C VAL A 92 -5.05 -3.76 -7.67
N THR A 93 -4.39 -2.85 -6.96
CA THR A 93 -2.94 -2.86 -6.77
C THR A 93 -2.46 -4.14 -6.08
N THR A 94 -3.14 -4.53 -5.01
CA THR A 94 -2.73 -5.70 -4.19
C THR A 94 -3.05 -7.02 -4.89
N TYR A 95 -4.17 -7.12 -5.60
CA TYR A 95 -4.52 -8.33 -6.34
C TYR A 95 -3.57 -8.52 -7.52
N ALA A 96 -3.30 -7.47 -8.29
CA ALA A 96 -2.31 -7.54 -9.36
C ALA A 96 -0.92 -7.96 -8.84
N ALA A 97 -0.51 -7.45 -7.69
CA ALA A 97 0.76 -7.83 -7.09
C ALA A 97 0.81 -9.31 -6.67
N LEU A 98 -0.25 -9.83 -6.06
CA LEU A 98 -0.34 -11.25 -5.70
C LEU A 98 -0.32 -12.16 -6.93
N ASP A 99 -0.96 -11.74 -8.03
CA ASP A 99 -0.99 -12.52 -9.28
C ASP A 99 0.34 -12.45 -10.04
N LEU A 100 0.99 -11.29 -10.09
CA LEU A 100 2.22 -11.09 -10.87
C LEU A 100 3.49 -11.57 -10.13
N LEU A 101 3.56 -11.40 -8.82
CA LEU A 101 4.75 -11.70 -8.02
C LEU A 101 4.61 -12.98 -7.19
N GLY A 102 3.38 -13.35 -6.87
CA GLY A 102 3.07 -14.46 -5.97
C GLY A 102 3.11 -14.07 -4.48
N PRO A 103 2.35 -14.77 -3.61
CA PRO A 103 2.18 -14.40 -2.19
C PRO A 103 3.45 -14.53 -1.36
N ALA A 104 4.39 -15.38 -1.76
CA ALA A 104 5.64 -15.64 -1.05
C ALA A 104 6.79 -14.70 -1.48
N TRP A 105 6.53 -13.80 -2.44
CA TRP A 105 7.55 -12.85 -2.91
C TRP A 105 8.00 -11.92 -1.78
N VAL A 106 9.30 -11.53 -1.78
CA VAL A 106 9.91 -10.67 -0.77
C VAL A 106 10.76 -9.58 -1.43
N TRP A 107 10.79 -8.40 -0.83
CA TRP A 107 11.78 -7.37 -1.19
C TRP A 107 13.13 -7.71 -0.58
N THR A 108 14.18 -7.36 -1.28
CA THR A 108 15.54 -7.55 -0.80
C THR A 108 16.27 -6.20 -0.86
N THR A 109 16.77 -5.73 0.26
CA THR A 109 17.61 -4.54 0.39
C THR A 109 19.06 -4.99 0.47
N PRO A 110 19.85 -4.90 -0.62
CA PRO A 110 21.26 -5.27 -0.62
C PRO A 110 22.09 -4.29 0.21
N VAL A 111 23.02 -4.83 0.98
CA VAL A 111 24.02 -4.08 1.74
C VAL A 111 25.41 -4.58 1.34
N GLY A 112 26.29 -3.66 0.98
CA GLY A 112 27.62 -3.97 0.56
C GLY A 112 28.61 -2.89 0.97
N TRP A 113 29.89 -3.17 0.85
CA TRP A 113 30.92 -2.19 1.16
C TRP A 113 32.09 -2.25 0.18
N SER A 114 32.73 -1.11 -0.03
CA SER A 114 33.98 -0.96 -0.77
C SER A 114 35.16 -0.94 0.20
N GLY A 115 36.30 -1.47 -0.25
CA GLY A 115 37.51 -1.49 0.55
C GLY A 115 37.61 -2.67 1.55
N PRO A 116 38.74 -2.80 2.23
CA PRO A 116 39.00 -3.89 3.13
C PRO A 116 38.33 -3.69 4.49
N LEU A 117 37.79 -4.77 5.05
CA LEU A 117 37.37 -4.86 6.44
C LEU A 117 38.50 -5.59 7.23
N ARG A 118 39.14 -4.88 8.16
CA ARG A 118 40.24 -5.41 8.98
C ARG A 118 40.01 -5.06 10.44
N GLU A 119 40.10 -6.04 11.32
CA GLU A 119 39.92 -5.86 12.77
C GLU A 119 38.68 -5.09 13.19
N GLY A 120 37.60 -5.24 12.40
CA GLY A 120 36.32 -4.54 12.63
C GLY A 120 36.24 -3.14 12.02
N VAL A 121 37.26 -2.66 11.35
CA VAL A 121 37.32 -1.35 10.70
C VAL A 121 37.17 -1.51 9.19
N LEU A 122 36.18 -0.86 8.63
CA LEU A 122 35.98 -0.73 7.19
C LEU A 122 36.72 0.51 6.67
N GLU A 123 37.77 0.29 5.87
CA GLU A 123 38.53 1.35 5.18
C GLU A 123 37.83 1.68 3.85
N GLY A 124 36.59 2.16 3.92
CA GLY A 124 35.78 2.46 2.75
C GLY A 124 34.34 2.75 3.11
N ASP A 125 33.49 2.81 2.09
CA ASP A 125 32.06 3.15 2.20
C ASP A 125 31.20 1.89 2.38
N LEU A 126 30.13 2.04 3.19
CA LEU A 126 29.02 1.10 3.27
C LEU A 126 27.90 1.57 2.36
N PHE A 127 27.38 0.70 1.50
CA PHE A 127 26.29 0.98 0.57
C PHE A 127 25.03 0.23 0.98
N ILE A 128 23.89 0.91 0.96
CA ILE A 128 22.55 0.33 1.17
C ILE A 128 21.70 0.71 -0.04
N ARG A 129 21.22 -0.29 -0.80
CA ARG A 129 20.41 -0.04 -1.99
C ARG A 129 18.94 -0.37 -1.76
N GLY A 130 18.09 0.64 -1.94
CA GLY A 130 16.65 0.49 -1.87
C GLY A 130 16.08 -0.35 -3.01
N SER A 131 15.05 -1.12 -2.70
CA SER A 131 14.29 -1.93 -3.65
C SER A 131 12.79 -1.64 -3.60
N GLY A 132 12.38 -0.59 -2.89
CA GLY A 132 10.98 -0.26 -2.68
C GLY A 132 10.31 -1.04 -1.56
N ASP A 133 11.05 -1.63 -0.61
CA ASP A 133 10.47 -2.34 0.53
C ASP A 133 9.50 -1.43 1.31
N PRO A 134 8.19 -1.77 1.36
CA PRO A 134 7.18 -0.92 1.99
C PRO A 134 7.19 -0.99 3.52
N LYS A 135 7.97 -1.91 4.10
CA LYS A 135 8.05 -2.12 5.57
C LYS A 135 9.50 -2.21 6.05
N LEU A 136 10.41 -1.43 5.49
CA LEU A 136 11.76 -1.29 6.04
C LEU A 136 11.70 -0.39 7.29
N VAL A 137 11.01 -0.89 8.31
CA VAL A 137 10.77 -0.19 9.58
C VAL A 137 12.01 -0.17 10.48
N HIS A 138 11.99 0.68 11.50
CA HIS A 138 13.05 0.88 12.48
C HIS A 138 13.68 -0.44 12.97
N GLU A 139 12.87 -1.37 13.45
CA GLU A 139 13.32 -2.65 14.03
C GLU A 139 14.07 -3.50 13.01
N ARG A 140 13.65 -3.47 11.76
CA ARG A 140 14.30 -4.24 10.69
C ARG A 140 15.63 -3.62 10.27
N VAL A 141 15.70 -2.30 10.22
CA VAL A 141 16.96 -1.57 10.00
C VAL A 141 17.93 -1.86 11.14
N TRP A 142 17.48 -1.71 12.40
CA TRP A 142 18.26 -2.02 13.58
C TRP A 142 18.79 -3.47 13.55
N GLN A 143 17.93 -4.44 13.23
CA GLN A 143 18.32 -5.84 13.10
C GLN A 143 19.35 -6.05 12.00
N GLY A 144 19.20 -5.38 10.87
CA GLY A 144 20.16 -5.40 9.75
C GLY A 144 21.54 -4.88 10.17
N LEU A 145 21.58 -3.72 10.83
CA LEU A 145 22.80 -3.12 11.36
C LEU A 145 23.44 -4.00 12.44
N ARG A 146 22.64 -4.62 13.31
CA ARG A 146 23.14 -5.56 14.30
C ARG A 146 23.80 -6.79 13.68
N ARG A 147 23.27 -7.29 12.56
CA ARG A 147 23.90 -8.38 11.80
C ARG A 147 25.24 -7.97 11.18
N LEU A 148 25.39 -6.72 10.72
CA LEU A 148 26.69 -6.20 10.25
C LEU A 148 27.73 -6.23 11.38
N GLN A 149 27.34 -5.83 12.59
CA GLN A 149 28.21 -5.93 13.76
C GLN A 149 28.58 -7.37 14.13
N GLN A 150 27.61 -8.28 14.07
CA GLN A 150 27.87 -9.70 14.31
C GLN A 150 28.82 -10.29 13.24
N ALA A 151 28.78 -9.78 12.03
CA ALA A 151 29.73 -10.11 10.96
C ALA A 151 31.11 -9.44 11.15
N GLY A 152 31.30 -8.68 12.23
CA GLY A 152 32.60 -8.09 12.60
C GLY A 152 32.76 -6.62 12.29
N LEU A 153 31.81 -5.95 11.61
CA LEU A 153 31.90 -4.52 11.30
C LEU A 153 31.63 -3.67 12.57
N ARG A 154 32.60 -2.85 12.98
CA ARG A 154 32.54 -2.00 14.17
C ARG A 154 32.64 -0.53 13.86
N GLU A 155 33.55 -0.18 12.95
CA GLU A 155 33.84 1.20 12.55
C GLU A 155 33.76 1.31 11.03
N ILE A 156 33.13 2.37 10.54
CA ILE A 156 33.10 2.77 9.13
C ILE A 156 33.88 4.08 9.01
N ARG A 157 35.00 4.06 8.30
CA ARG A 157 35.83 5.26 8.09
C ARG A 157 35.37 6.12 6.92
N GLY A 158 34.76 5.51 5.92
CA GLY A 158 34.07 6.19 4.86
C GLY A 158 32.64 6.59 5.20
N ASP A 159 31.81 6.73 4.16
CA ASP A 159 30.41 7.12 4.28
C ASP A 159 29.47 5.89 4.35
N ILE A 160 28.26 6.10 4.84
CA ILE A 160 27.13 5.21 4.54
C ILE A 160 26.38 5.86 3.35
N VAL A 161 26.35 5.15 2.23
CA VAL A 161 25.80 5.63 0.96
C VAL A 161 24.45 4.98 0.70
N LEU A 162 23.41 5.79 0.49
CA LEU A 162 22.03 5.37 0.28
C LEU A 162 21.70 5.46 -1.21
N ASP A 163 21.47 4.31 -1.83
CA ASP A 163 21.04 4.26 -3.24
C ASP A 163 19.52 4.14 -3.31
N ARG A 164 18.87 5.20 -3.79
CA ARG A 164 17.42 5.33 -3.97
C ARG A 164 17.00 5.20 -5.43
N THR A 165 17.91 4.84 -6.34
CA THR A 165 17.70 4.93 -7.79
C THR A 165 16.73 3.90 -8.39
N ALA A 166 16.23 2.94 -7.61
CA ALA A 166 15.23 1.98 -8.08
C ALA A 166 13.88 2.63 -8.42
N PHE A 167 13.57 3.78 -7.81
CA PHE A 167 12.41 4.59 -8.17
C PHE A 167 12.87 5.95 -8.71
N ALA A 168 12.11 6.51 -9.64
CA ALA A 168 12.25 7.92 -10.00
C ALA A 168 11.89 8.80 -8.79
N PRO A 169 12.48 9.99 -8.67
CA PRO A 169 12.06 10.94 -7.64
C PRO A 169 10.55 11.17 -7.69
N ALA A 170 9.91 11.22 -6.53
CA ALA A 170 8.48 11.48 -6.46
C ALA A 170 8.18 12.89 -6.99
N GLU A 171 7.08 13.00 -7.74
CA GLU A 171 6.61 14.27 -8.30
C GLU A 171 5.57 14.91 -7.37
N GLY A 172 5.46 16.25 -7.43
CA GLY A 172 4.48 17.00 -6.64
C GLY A 172 4.88 17.14 -5.16
N SER A 173 3.90 17.48 -4.34
CA SER A 173 4.05 17.76 -2.91
C SER A 173 3.20 16.83 -2.05
N PRO A 174 3.67 16.43 -0.86
CA PRO A 174 2.82 15.75 0.12
C PRO A 174 1.53 16.53 0.48
N ALA A 175 1.51 17.85 0.25
CA ALA A 175 0.35 18.70 0.50
C ALA A 175 -0.73 18.65 -0.59
N ASP A 176 -0.46 18.07 -1.77
CA ASP A 176 -1.33 18.19 -2.96
C ASP A 176 -2.73 17.58 -2.75
N PHE A 177 -2.86 16.59 -1.89
CA PHE A 177 -4.16 15.94 -1.67
C PHE A 177 -5.10 16.73 -0.75
N ASP A 178 -4.63 17.22 0.38
CA ASP A 178 -5.46 17.82 1.43
C ASP A 178 -4.83 19.05 2.12
N GLY A 179 -3.70 19.53 1.63
CA GLY A 179 -3.00 20.71 2.14
C GLY A 179 -2.14 20.46 3.38
N ASP A 180 -2.07 19.22 3.90
CA ASP A 180 -1.34 18.91 5.13
C ASP A 180 -0.16 17.97 4.87
N PRO A 181 1.06 18.48 4.66
CA PRO A 181 2.23 17.66 4.36
C PRO A 181 2.72 16.84 5.56
N MET A 182 2.27 17.16 6.78
CA MET A 182 2.71 16.50 8.01
C MET A 182 1.93 15.22 8.32
N ARG A 183 0.91 14.91 7.55
CA ARG A 183 0.16 13.66 7.72
C ARG A 183 0.96 12.47 7.21
N ALA A 184 1.15 11.47 8.05
CA ALA A 184 1.91 10.27 7.70
C ALA A 184 1.38 9.54 6.45
N TYR A 185 0.08 9.64 6.15
CA TYR A 185 -0.51 9.04 4.96
C TYR A 185 -0.25 9.80 3.66
N ASN A 186 0.31 11.02 3.73
CA ASN A 186 0.72 11.84 2.58
C ASN A 186 2.21 11.67 2.23
N VAL A 187 2.96 10.88 2.99
CA VAL A 187 4.36 10.56 2.67
C VAL A 187 4.44 9.99 1.26
N GLN A 188 5.38 10.52 0.49
CA GLN A 188 5.64 10.06 -0.88
C GLN A 188 6.48 8.78 -0.89
N PRO A 189 6.32 7.91 -1.90
CA PRO A 189 7.09 6.70 -2.04
C PRO A 189 8.57 6.98 -2.30
N ASP A 190 9.43 6.07 -1.85
CA ASP A 190 10.87 6.13 -2.01
C ASP A 190 11.45 4.73 -2.17
N ALA A 191 12.46 4.54 -3.03
CA ALA A 191 13.08 3.23 -3.21
C ALA A 191 13.70 2.69 -1.92
N LEU A 192 14.17 3.57 -1.03
CA LEU A 192 14.71 3.25 0.29
C LEU A 192 13.88 3.94 1.38
N LEU A 193 12.59 3.59 1.45
CA LEU A 193 11.65 4.12 2.41
C LEU A 193 11.92 3.58 3.82
N ILE A 194 12.77 4.24 4.58
CA ILE A 194 13.09 3.85 5.95
C ILE A 194 12.04 4.40 6.91
N ASN A 195 11.45 3.53 7.72
CA ASN A 195 10.46 3.87 8.76
C ASN A 195 9.33 4.79 8.25
N PHE A 196 8.82 4.52 7.03
CA PHE A 196 7.78 5.30 6.37
C PHE A 196 8.10 6.80 6.20
N HIS A 197 9.33 7.23 6.34
CA HIS A 197 9.70 8.65 6.47
C HIS A 197 8.79 9.39 7.46
N ALA A 198 8.46 8.73 8.56
CA ALA A 198 7.57 9.22 9.60
C ALA A 198 8.22 9.09 10.97
N LEU A 199 7.84 10.00 11.85
CA LEU A 199 8.25 10.03 13.25
C LEU A 199 7.01 9.76 14.11
N THR A 200 7.12 8.84 15.06
CA THR A 200 6.08 8.62 16.07
C THR A 200 6.39 9.44 17.29
N TRP A 201 5.46 10.33 17.63
CA TRP A 201 5.53 11.15 18.83
C TRP A 201 4.67 10.53 19.92
N THR A 202 5.23 10.29 21.10
CA THR A 202 4.51 9.79 22.27
C THR A 202 4.32 10.94 23.26
N VAL A 203 3.07 11.24 23.61
CA VAL A 203 2.71 12.26 24.58
C VAL A 203 2.39 11.59 25.90
N VAL A 204 3.18 11.85 26.93
CA VAL A 204 3.06 11.20 28.25
C VAL A 204 2.74 12.28 29.29
N PRO A 205 1.54 12.27 29.91
CA PRO A 205 1.19 13.21 30.95
C PRO A 205 2.00 12.95 32.24
N ASP A 206 2.56 14.01 32.83
CA ASP A 206 3.21 14.03 34.12
C ASP A 206 2.40 14.93 35.05
N ALA A 207 1.47 14.34 35.79
CA ALA A 207 0.57 15.05 36.68
C ALA A 207 1.30 15.74 37.84
N VAL A 208 2.45 15.19 38.26
CA VAL A 208 3.24 15.76 39.37
C VAL A 208 3.85 17.09 38.95
N ARG A 209 4.32 17.18 37.70
CA ARG A 209 4.93 18.41 37.15
C ARG A 209 3.93 19.32 36.46
N GLY A 210 2.67 18.87 36.27
CA GLY A 210 1.65 19.64 35.55
C GLY A 210 1.92 19.80 34.06
N VAL A 211 2.70 18.90 33.45
CA VAL A 211 3.09 18.96 32.02
C VAL A 211 2.89 17.63 31.33
N ALA A 212 2.68 17.65 30.04
CA ALA A 212 2.85 16.48 29.19
C ALA A 212 4.25 16.50 28.55
N ARG A 213 4.98 15.40 28.66
CA ARG A 213 6.25 15.18 27.96
C ARG A 213 5.98 14.63 26.58
N ILE A 214 6.72 15.12 25.59
CA ILE A 214 6.62 14.69 24.21
C ILE A 214 7.93 14.01 23.83
N LEU A 215 7.85 12.72 23.50
CA LEU A 215 8.97 11.87 23.19
C LEU A 215 8.93 11.54 21.70
N ALA A 216 10.05 11.67 21.00
CA ALA A 216 10.19 11.15 19.64
C ALA A 216 10.72 9.72 19.70
N GLU A 217 10.22 8.85 18.83
CA GLU A 217 10.74 7.48 18.65
C GLU A 217 12.22 7.48 18.24
N VAL A 218 12.61 8.44 17.41
CA VAL A 218 14.00 8.71 17.06
C VAL A 218 14.28 10.16 17.42
N GLU A 219 15.35 10.40 18.15
CA GLU A 219 15.69 11.77 18.54
C GLU A 219 16.06 12.62 17.31
N PRO A 220 15.27 13.67 17.00
CA PRO A 220 15.75 14.68 16.08
C PRO A 220 16.98 15.37 16.69
N LEU A 221 17.96 15.70 15.86
CA LEU A 221 19.27 16.25 16.29
C LEU A 221 19.18 17.51 17.15
N THR A 222 18.05 18.21 17.13
CA THR A 222 17.80 19.42 17.96
C THR A 222 16.33 19.46 18.35
N ALA A 223 15.98 19.06 19.57
CA ALA A 223 14.62 19.24 20.08
C ALA A 223 14.58 20.37 21.12
N PRO A 224 13.93 21.48 20.81
CA PRO A 224 13.53 22.45 21.82
C PRO A 224 12.44 21.85 22.71
N SER A 225 12.09 22.53 23.80
CA SER A 225 11.16 22.14 24.87
C SER A 225 10.19 21.00 24.46
N ARG A 226 10.37 19.83 25.08
CA ARG A 226 9.57 18.61 24.86
C ARG A 226 8.41 18.51 25.84
N THR A 227 7.93 19.64 26.35
CA THR A 227 6.83 19.68 27.31
C THR A 227 5.82 20.73 26.92
N VAL A 228 4.54 20.42 27.18
CA VAL A 228 3.44 21.38 27.12
C VAL A 228 2.64 21.33 28.43
N PRO A 229 1.95 22.41 28.84
CA PRO A 229 1.11 22.39 30.03
C PRO A 229 0.00 21.33 29.95
N LEU A 230 -0.32 20.70 31.09
CA LEU A 230 -1.54 19.89 31.23
C LEU A 230 -2.73 20.82 31.46
N THR A 231 -3.88 20.41 30.90
CA THR A 231 -5.17 21.06 31.17
C THR A 231 -6.15 20.04 31.78
N PRO A 232 -7.09 20.50 32.64
CA PRO A 232 -8.21 19.71 33.06
C PRO A 232 -9.22 19.57 31.92
N GLY A 233 -10.13 18.61 32.01
CA GLY A 233 -11.22 18.39 31.06
C GLY A 233 -11.17 17.04 30.36
N PRO A 234 -12.23 16.72 29.58
CA PRO A 234 -12.32 15.46 28.85
C PRO A 234 -11.29 15.36 27.73
N CYS A 235 -10.94 14.14 27.34
CA CYS A 235 -10.11 13.89 26.17
C CYS A 235 -10.96 13.99 24.89
N GLU A 236 -10.96 15.17 24.29
CA GLU A 236 -11.64 15.42 23.02
C GLU A 236 -10.63 15.53 21.88
N ASP A 237 -10.55 16.67 21.22
CA ASP A 237 -9.57 16.92 20.15
C ASP A 237 -8.20 17.35 20.73
N TRP A 238 -7.50 16.40 21.34
CA TRP A 238 -6.17 16.66 21.91
C TRP A 238 -5.12 17.03 20.83
N ARG A 239 -5.29 16.55 19.59
CA ARG A 239 -4.39 16.88 18.48
C ARG A 239 -4.55 18.32 18.04
N GLY A 240 -5.78 18.82 18.00
CA GLY A 240 -6.05 20.23 17.72
C GLY A 240 -5.55 21.19 18.84
N ALA A 241 -5.56 20.71 20.09
CA ALA A 241 -5.01 21.46 21.22
C ALA A 241 -3.47 21.47 21.23
N LEU A 242 -2.84 20.38 20.77
CA LEU A 242 -1.39 20.23 20.69
C LEU A 242 -0.90 20.61 19.27
N LYS A 243 -0.42 21.84 19.12
CA LYS A 243 -0.07 22.42 17.82
C LYS A 243 1.39 22.15 17.46
N PRO A 244 1.67 21.30 16.44
CA PRO A 244 3.02 21.17 15.91
C PRO A 244 3.40 22.43 15.11
N LEU A 245 4.60 22.94 15.34
CA LEU A 245 5.23 23.99 14.56
C LEU A 245 6.48 23.42 13.91
N VAL A 246 6.53 23.49 12.60
CA VAL A 246 7.68 23.04 11.81
C VAL A 246 8.55 24.25 11.48
N ALA A 247 9.82 24.19 11.85
CA ALA A 247 10.81 25.18 11.50
C ALA A 247 12.18 24.50 11.30
N GLU A 248 12.86 24.82 10.23
CA GLU A 248 14.22 24.33 9.92
C GLU A 248 14.36 22.78 10.03
N GLY A 249 13.36 22.03 9.54
CA GLY A 249 13.37 20.57 9.61
C GLY A 249 13.13 19.98 11.01
N THR A 250 12.76 20.82 11.98
CA THR A 250 12.44 20.38 13.34
C THR A 250 10.96 20.57 13.66
N VAL A 251 10.43 19.74 14.56
CA VAL A 251 9.06 19.85 15.08
C VAL A 251 9.10 20.32 16.53
N ARG A 252 8.45 21.44 16.81
CA ARG A 252 8.17 21.94 18.15
C ARG A 252 6.69 21.86 18.41
N PHE A 253 6.29 21.47 19.61
CA PHE A 253 4.90 21.49 20.02
C PHE A 253 4.60 22.68 20.92
N THR A 254 3.43 23.29 20.69
CA THR A 254 2.87 24.38 21.50
C THR A 254 1.43 24.03 21.88
N GLY A 255 0.77 24.89 22.65
CA GLY A 255 -0.58 24.63 23.14
C GLY A 255 -0.59 23.88 24.46
N SER A 256 -1.53 22.96 24.65
CA SER A 256 -1.71 22.24 25.91
C SER A 256 -2.22 20.82 25.66
N TYR A 257 -2.19 20.00 26.70
CA TYR A 257 -2.62 18.59 26.60
C TYR A 257 -3.62 18.24 27.72
N PRO A 258 -4.82 17.69 27.41
CA PRO A 258 -5.76 17.25 28.43
C PRO A 258 -5.22 16.05 29.20
N ALA A 259 -5.10 16.16 30.53
CA ALA A 259 -4.58 15.07 31.37
C ALA A 259 -5.39 13.77 31.26
N ALA A 260 -6.69 13.88 31.00
CA ALA A 260 -7.59 12.74 30.84
C ALA A 260 -7.33 11.89 29.59
N CYS A 261 -6.52 12.38 28.62
CA CYS A 261 -6.15 11.59 27.45
C CYS A 261 -5.19 10.45 27.76
N GLY A 262 -4.50 10.48 28.91
CA GLY A 262 -3.48 9.48 29.19
C GLY A 262 -2.31 9.54 28.21
N GLU A 263 -1.61 8.45 28.03
CA GLU A 263 -0.57 8.33 27.02
C GLU A 263 -1.20 8.16 25.62
N GLN A 264 -0.70 8.94 24.66
CA GLN A 264 -1.15 8.91 23.27
C GLN A 264 0.04 8.90 22.32
N THR A 265 -0.13 8.28 21.15
CA THR A 265 0.84 8.30 20.06
C THR A 265 0.32 9.09 18.86
N TRP A 266 1.23 9.78 18.19
CA TRP A 266 0.92 10.56 17.00
C TRP A 266 2.00 10.35 15.92
N PRO A 267 1.76 9.50 14.93
CA PRO A 267 2.64 9.40 13.77
C PRO A 267 2.46 10.62 12.87
N MET A 268 3.57 11.27 12.53
CA MET A 268 3.62 12.41 11.62
C MET A 268 4.69 12.17 10.57
N ALA A 269 4.50 12.71 9.36
CA ALA A 269 5.55 12.72 8.36
C ALA A 269 6.77 13.51 8.88
N ASP A 270 7.97 13.08 8.51
CA ASP A 270 9.17 13.88 8.79
C ASP A 270 9.13 15.16 7.95
N PRO A 271 9.31 16.34 8.55
CA PRO A 271 9.35 17.60 7.80
C PRO A 271 10.54 17.70 6.83
N ASP A 272 11.58 16.90 7.03
CA ASP A 272 12.71 16.71 6.11
C ASP A 272 12.81 15.23 5.69
N PRO A 273 11.93 14.76 4.77
CA PRO A 273 11.92 13.36 4.34
C PRO A 273 13.21 12.96 3.61
N ALA A 274 13.89 13.89 2.95
CA ALA A 274 15.15 13.62 2.26
C ALA A 274 16.27 13.23 3.26
N GLY A 275 16.35 13.91 4.38
CA GLY A 275 17.34 13.64 5.43
C GLY A 275 16.93 12.53 6.41
N HIS A 276 15.66 12.09 6.40
CA HIS A 276 15.12 11.13 7.38
C HIS A 276 15.96 9.86 7.48
N GLY A 277 16.18 9.19 6.36
CA GLY A 277 16.96 7.94 6.32
C GLY A 277 18.38 8.10 6.84
N ALA A 278 19.01 9.22 6.51
CA ALA A 278 20.38 9.51 6.99
C ALA A 278 20.43 9.68 8.50
N ARG A 279 19.51 10.46 9.07
CA ARG A 279 19.42 10.67 10.54
C ARG A 279 19.14 9.39 11.28
N LEU A 280 18.16 8.61 10.81
CA LEU A 280 17.76 7.36 11.44
C LEU A 280 18.92 6.34 11.40
N LEU A 281 19.57 6.15 10.26
CA LEU A 281 20.68 5.22 10.13
C LEU A 281 21.89 5.62 10.99
N ALA A 282 22.24 6.90 11.05
CA ALA A 282 23.32 7.38 11.91
C ALA A 282 23.03 7.09 13.39
N THR A 283 21.79 7.36 13.82
CA THR A 283 21.33 7.09 15.19
C THR A 283 21.37 5.61 15.50
N LEU A 284 20.77 4.78 14.66
CA LEU A 284 20.70 3.33 14.87
C LEU A 284 22.08 2.67 14.82
N TRP A 285 22.99 3.13 13.93
CA TRP A 285 24.35 2.62 13.88
C TRP A 285 25.10 2.86 15.18
N LYS A 286 24.94 4.05 15.76
CA LYS A 286 25.49 4.40 17.08
C LYS A 286 24.85 3.56 18.19
N GLU A 287 23.54 3.38 18.19
CA GLU A 287 22.81 2.58 19.20
C GLU A 287 23.25 1.12 19.22
N VAL A 288 23.50 0.51 18.05
CA VAL A 288 24.05 -0.84 18.01
C VAL A 288 25.54 -0.91 18.39
N GLY A 289 26.17 0.22 18.74
CA GLY A 289 27.57 0.32 19.17
C GLY A 289 28.56 0.51 18.02
N GLY A 290 28.09 0.94 16.84
CA GLY A 290 28.94 1.24 15.70
C GLY A 290 29.53 2.65 15.74
N THR A 291 30.67 2.85 15.11
CA THR A 291 31.30 4.16 14.89
C THR A 291 31.29 4.52 13.41
N LEU A 292 30.97 5.77 13.10
CA LEU A 292 31.01 6.34 11.74
C LEU A 292 31.87 7.60 11.75
N THR A 293 32.96 7.59 10.96
CA THR A 293 33.86 8.76 10.83
C THR A 293 33.38 9.70 9.73
N GLY A 294 32.84 9.12 8.65
CA GLY A 294 32.19 9.86 7.58
C GLY A 294 30.77 10.29 7.91
N ARG A 295 29.92 10.37 6.90
CA ARG A 295 28.52 10.75 7.04
C ARG A 295 27.58 9.77 6.30
N VAL A 296 26.31 9.84 6.58
CA VAL A 296 25.28 9.19 5.77
C VAL A 296 24.82 10.14 4.68
N ARG A 297 24.84 9.69 3.42
CA ARG A 297 24.50 10.51 2.25
C ARG A 297 23.86 9.69 1.13
N ASP A 298 23.14 10.34 0.26
CA ASP A 298 22.66 9.72 -0.97
C ASP A 298 23.83 9.46 -1.96
N GLY A 299 23.66 8.41 -2.77
CA GLY A 299 24.62 8.05 -3.81
C GLY A 299 24.15 6.84 -4.59
N ARG A 300 24.99 6.31 -5.46
CA ARG A 300 24.67 5.14 -6.28
C ARG A 300 25.49 3.94 -5.85
N TRP A 301 24.88 2.78 -5.94
CA TRP A 301 25.56 1.50 -5.80
C TRP A 301 26.63 1.36 -6.89
N PRO A 302 27.90 1.12 -6.54
CA PRO A 302 28.96 1.01 -7.51
C PRO A 302 28.77 -0.17 -8.46
N PRO A 303 29.04 0.00 -9.77
CA PRO A 303 29.04 -1.12 -10.71
C PRO A 303 29.98 -2.23 -10.24
N GLY A 304 29.51 -3.48 -10.27
CA GLY A 304 30.32 -4.65 -9.88
C GLY A 304 30.44 -4.88 -8.37
N LEU A 305 29.97 -3.97 -7.51
CA LEU A 305 29.95 -4.21 -6.08
C LEU A 305 29.01 -5.38 -5.77
N ARG A 306 29.50 -6.37 -5.03
CA ARG A 306 28.67 -7.48 -4.55
C ARG A 306 28.04 -7.12 -3.21
N ALA A 307 26.81 -7.53 -3.00
CA ALA A 307 26.19 -7.47 -1.69
C ALA A 307 26.86 -8.50 -0.77
N GLN A 308 27.27 -8.07 0.40
CA GLN A 308 27.78 -8.94 1.46
C GLN A 308 26.66 -9.38 2.41
N GLN A 309 25.57 -8.60 2.46
CA GLN A 309 24.39 -8.93 3.24
C GLN A 309 23.13 -8.52 2.47
N GLU A 310 22.02 -9.19 2.76
CA GLU A 310 20.70 -8.84 2.26
C GLU A 310 19.70 -8.75 3.42
N TRP A 311 18.98 -7.65 3.48
CA TRP A 311 17.85 -7.48 4.39
C TRP A 311 16.58 -7.83 3.64
N ARG A 312 15.86 -8.83 4.12
CA ARG A 312 14.64 -9.32 3.46
C ARG A 312 13.39 -8.83 4.16
N SER A 313 12.38 -8.48 3.38
CA SER A 313 11.06 -8.13 3.88
C SER A 313 10.28 -9.33 4.40
N GLU A 314 9.13 -9.06 4.98
CA GLU A 314 8.04 -10.03 5.13
C GLU A 314 7.53 -10.46 3.74
N PRO A 315 6.86 -11.62 3.63
CA PRO A 315 6.22 -12.04 2.39
C PRO A 315 5.15 -11.05 1.92
N LEU A 316 4.97 -10.95 0.60
CA LEU A 316 3.98 -10.07 -0.03
C LEU A 316 2.58 -10.26 0.56
N ALA A 317 2.17 -11.48 0.87
CA ALA A 317 0.85 -11.75 1.47
C ALA A 317 0.63 -10.99 2.79
N GLU A 318 1.65 -10.88 3.63
CA GLU A 318 1.57 -10.14 4.90
C GLU A 318 1.55 -8.62 4.65
N VAL A 319 2.35 -8.16 3.70
CA VAL A 319 2.35 -6.76 3.27
C VAL A 319 0.98 -6.35 2.71
N VAL A 320 0.38 -7.19 1.87
CA VAL A 320 -0.97 -6.98 1.30
C VAL A 320 -2.04 -6.96 2.39
N ARG A 321 -1.95 -7.88 3.37
CA ARG A 321 -2.86 -7.86 4.53
C ARG A 321 -2.82 -6.49 5.23
N ASP A 322 -1.64 -5.96 5.48
CA ASP A 322 -1.47 -4.69 6.19
C ASP A 322 -1.93 -3.50 5.33
N ILE A 323 -1.63 -3.50 4.03
CA ILE A 323 -2.13 -2.49 3.09
C ILE A 323 -3.65 -2.42 3.15
N ASN A 324 -4.34 -3.56 3.03
CA ASN A 324 -5.79 -3.60 2.91
C ASN A 324 -6.49 -3.40 4.27
N LYS A 325 -5.96 -3.99 5.35
CA LYS A 325 -6.55 -3.88 6.69
C LYS A 325 -6.45 -2.47 7.28
N PHE A 326 -5.30 -1.83 7.12
CA PHE A 326 -5.03 -0.51 7.69
C PHE A 326 -5.19 0.61 6.66
N SER A 327 -5.52 0.27 5.42
CA SER A 327 -5.65 1.22 4.31
C SER A 327 -4.38 2.08 4.12
N ASN A 328 -3.19 1.47 4.28
CA ASN A 328 -1.93 2.19 4.24
C ASN A 328 -1.61 2.68 2.82
N ASN A 329 -1.63 4.01 2.63
CA ASN A 329 -1.41 4.64 1.33
C ASN A 329 0.04 4.50 0.87
N VAL A 330 0.98 4.71 1.79
CA VAL A 330 2.42 4.72 1.49
C VAL A 330 2.86 3.34 1.02
N MET A 331 2.46 2.28 1.76
CA MET A 331 2.74 0.90 1.36
C MET A 331 2.10 0.53 0.02
N ALA A 332 0.89 1.03 -0.24
CA ALA A 332 0.22 0.79 -1.52
C ALA A 332 0.94 1.45 -2.69
N GLN A 333 1.45 2.67 -2.53
CA GLN A 333 2.26 3.36 -3.54
C GLN A 333 3.61 2.69 -3.75
N GLN A 334 4.26 2.22 -2.68
CA GLN A 334 5.49 1.39 -2.76
C GLN A 334 5.25 0.13 -3.60
N LEU A 335 4.17 -0.58 -3.32
CA LEU A 335 3.80 -1.79 -4.05
C LEU A 335 3.49 -1.48 -5.53
N PHE A 336 2.78 -0.38 -5.79
CA PHE A 336 2.46 0.09 -7.13
C PHE A 336 3.72 0.35 -7.96
N LEU A 337 4.72 1.08 -7.41
CA LEU A 337 6.00 1.29 -8.07
C LEU A 337 6.85 0.02 -8.17
N THR A 338 6.77 -0.86 -7.19
CA THR A 338 7.45 -2.16 -7.24
C THR A 338 7.02 -2.99 -8.45
N LEU A 339 5.74 -2.98 -8.83
CA LEU A 339 5.24 -3.68 -10.02
C LEU A 339 5.92 -3.18 -11.30
N ALA A 340 6.13 -1.86 -11.42
CA ALA A 340 6.88 -1.29 -12.53
C ALA A 340 8.37 -1.67 -12.50
N ALA A 341 9.00 -1.60 -11.32
CA ALA A 341 10.41 -1.95 -11.15
C ALA A 341 10.70 -3.41 -11.55
N GLN A 342 9.78 -4.33 -11.21
CA GLN A 342 9.91 -5.74 -11.57
C GLN A 342 9.69 -6.00 -13.06
N ARG A 343 8.86 -5.18 -13.73
CA ARG A 343 8.60 -5.31 -15.16
C ARG A 343 9.69 -4.69 -16.03
N LEU A 344 10.35 -3.64 -15.54
CA LEU A 344 11.38 -2.87 -16.26
C LEU A 344 12.70 -2.87 -15.45
N PRO A 345 13.34 -4.03 -15.27
CA PRO A 345 14.55 -4.12 -14.45
C PRO A 345 15.67 -3.24 -15.01
N GLY A 346 16.37 -2.55 -14.11
CA GLY A 346 17.46 -1.64 -14.48
C GLY A 346 17.05 -0.22 -14.85
N GLN A 347 15.75 0.08 -14.89
CA GLN A 347 15.23 1.43 -15.06
C GLN A 347 14.55 1.89 -13.76
N PRO A 348 14.65 3.18 -13.39
CA PRO A 348 13.88 3.71 -12.26
C PRO A 348 12.38 3.55 -12.52
N ALA A 349 11.66 3.01 -11.55
CA ALA A 349 10.20 2.89 -11.65
C ALA A 349 9.55 4.27 -11.56
N THR A 350 8.63 4.54 -12.49
CA THR A 350 7.83 5.77 -12.52
C THR A 350 6.34 5.46 -12.29
N PRO A 351 5.54 6.45 -11.86
CA PRO A 351 4.08 6.28 -11.76
C PRO A 351 3.45 5.89 -13.11
N GLU A 352 3.94 6.41 -14.24
CA GLU A 352 3.48 6.08 -15.59
C GLU A 352 3.69 4.61 -15.91
N ALA A 353 4.90 4.11 -15.67
CA ALA A 353 5.24 2.71 -15.91
C ALA A 353 4.38 1.78 -15.02
N ALA A 354 4.08 2.20 -13.79
CA ALA A 354 3.22 1.45 -12.88
C ALA A 354 1.75 1.46 -13.35
N ARG A 355 1.23 2.61 -13.80
CA ARG A 355 -0.11 2.70 -14.41
C ARG A 355 -0.24 1.79 -15.63
N GLU A 356 0.76 1.81 -16.51
CA GLU A 356 0.77 0.97 -17.71
C GLU A 356 0.86 -0.52 -17.37
N THR A 357 1.66 -0.88 -16.36
CA THR A 357 1.77 -2.25 -15.86
C THR A 357 0.42 -2.77 -15.37
N LEU A 358 -0.29 -1.99 -14.55
CA LEU A 358 -1.60 -2.38 -14.04
C LEU A 358 -2.67 -2.37 -15.13
N ARG A 359 -2.70 -1.39 -16.03
CA ARG A 359 -3.65 -1.36 -17.14
C ARG A 359 -3.52 -2.62 -18.01
N ARG A 360 -2.29 -3.01 -18.34
CA ARG A 360 -2.03 -4.23 -19.10
C ARG A 360 -2.47 -5.49 -18.37
N TRP A 361 -2.18 -5.58 -17.08
CA TRP A 361 -2.64 -6.69 -16.27
C TRP A 361 -4.18 -6.78 -16.24
N VAL A 362 -4.88 -5.67 -16.09
CA VAL A 362 -6.35 -5.62 -16.15
C VAL A 362 -6.86 -6.07 -17.51
N ALA A 363 -6.27 -5.60 -18.61
CA ALA A 363 -6.65 -6.01 -19.96
C ALA A 363 -6.48 -7.53 -20.17
N GLU A 364 -5.39 -8.10 -19.71
CA GLU A 364 -5.08 -9.52 -19.83
C GLU A 364 -5.96 -10.41 -18.94
N ARG A 365 -6.33 -9.95 -17.72
CA ARG A 365 -7.04 -10.78 -16.74
C ARG A 365 -8.55 -10.57 -16.71
N ILE A 366 -9.01 -9.37 -16.99
CA ILE A 366 -10.41 -8.95 -16.87
C ILE A 366 -10.97 -8.62 -18.25
N GLY A 367 -10.16 -8.03 -19.12
CA GLY A 367 -10.50 -7.65 -20.49
C GLY A 367 -10.26 -6.17 -20.80
N GLU A 368 -10.15 -5.87 -22.09
CA GLU A 368 -9.87 -4.52 -22.61
C GLU A 368 -10.94 -3.49 -22.20
N GLY A 369 -12.21 -3.89 -22.14
CA GLY A 369 -13.30 -3.03 -21.69
C GLY A 369 -13.09 -2.54 -20.25
N ALA A 370 -12.73 -3.45 -19.34
CA ALA A 370 -12.45 -3.11 -17.94
C ALA A 370 -11.20 -2.22 -17.81
N ALA A 371 -10.16 -2.47 -18.63
CA ALA A 371 -8.99 -1.62 -18.66
C ALA A 371 -9.30 -0.19 -19.13
N GLY A 372 -10.25 -0.03 -20.05
CA GLY A 372 -10.72 1.27 -20.54
C GLY A 372 -11.56 2.06 -19.52
N GLU A 373 -12.29 1.38 -18.63
CA GLU A 373 -13.09 2.00 -17.59
C GLU A 373 -12.27 2.45 -16.38
N LEU A 374 -11.09 1.89 -16.16
CA LEU A 374 -10.24 2.15 -15.00
C LEU A 374 -9.30 3.33 -15.26
N VAL A 375 -9.51 4.42 -14.54
CA VAL A 375 -8.56 5.55 -14.48
C VAL A 375 -7.73 5.40 -13.21
N LEU A 376 -6.45 5.04 -13.37
CA LEU A 376 -5.49 4.90 -12.28
C LEU A 376 -4.61 6.14 -12.17
N ASP A 377 -4.30 6.51 -10.93
CA ASP A 377 -3.33 7.55 -10.61
C ASP A 377 -2.11 6.92 -9.88
N ASN A 378 -2.20 6.71 -8.57
CA ASN A 378 -1.07 6.28 -7.73
C ASN A 378 -1.24 4.91 -7.05
N GLY A 379 -2.27 4.15 -7.39
CA GLY A 379 -2.52 2.81 -6.85
C GLY A 379 -2.95 2.75 -5.38
N SER A 380 -2.99 3.88 -4.67
CA SER A 380 -3.39 3.94 -3.25
C SER A 380 -4.79 4.50 -3.02
N GLY A 381 -5.33 5.25 -4.00
CA GLY A 381 -6.59 5.99 -3.89
C GLY A 381 -6.47 7.34 -3.18
N LEU A 382 -5.27 7.74 -2.80
CA LEU A 382 -5.00 9.12 -2.36
C LEU A 382 -4.92 10.03 -3.59
N SER A 383 -6.04 10.17 -4.27
CA SER A 383 -6.15 10.81 -5.58
C SER A 383 -7.53 11.41 -5.80
N ARG A 384 -7.57 12.56 -6.47
CA ARG A 384 -8.81 13.17 -6.95
C ARG A 384 -9.20 12.69 -8.36
N HIS A 385 -8.30 11.98 -9.05
CA HIS A 385 -8.42 11.62 -10.47
C HIS A 385 -8.84 10.18 -10.70
N THR A 386 -8.53 9.25 -9.78
CA THR A 386 -8.87 7.84 -9.91
C THR A 386 -10.38 7.64 -10.09
N ARG A 387 -10.78 6.83 -11.08
CA ARG A 387 -12.17 6.51 -11.39
C ARG A 387 -12.32 5.03 -11.70
N VAL A 388 -13.44 4.47 -11.24
CA VAL A 388 -13.86 3.10 -11.55
C VAL A 388 -15.37 2.99 -11.34
N THR A 389 -16.02 1.99 -11.92
CA THR A 389 -17.43 1.65 -11.62
C THR A 389 -17.51 0.62 -10.48
N ALA A 390 -18.65 0.57 -9.77
CA ALA A 390 -18.84 -0.46 -8.73
C ALA A 390 -19.03 -1.87 -9.30
N GLN A 391 -19.38 -1.96 -10.60
CA GLN A 391 -19.54 -3.23 -11.32
C GLN A 391 -18.20 -3.79 -11.78
N TRP A 392 -17.18 -2.93 -11.92
CA TRP A 392 -15.82 -3.31 -12.30
C TRP A 392 -15.19 -4.26 -11.29
#